data_2860ae988281ea34e919f22d8b870e4b
#
_entry.id   2860ae988281ea34e919f22d8b870e4b
#
_cell.length_a   1.000
_cell.length_b   1.000
_cell.length_c   1.000
_cell.angle_alpha   90.00
_cell.angle_beta   90.00
_cell.angle_gamma   90.00
#
_symmetry.space_group_name_H-M   'P 1'
#
loop_
_entity.id
_entity.type
_entity.pdbx_description
1 polymer ?
#
loop_
_entity_poly.entity_id
_entity_poly.type
_entity_poly.pdbx_seq_one_letter_code
_entity_poly.pdbx_strand_id
1 'polypeptide(L)'
;MGVGLFAELLAICLSALLLLSLSSASFAEDSPFPIIWSGFSTSLNGRSPEQRHNATLAGRHIDGFIIPPGGVLSFNELVGARSRGKGYDAAPFLNADGLLEETAGGGICQLASTIYNAGLLGGLEVVERHPHSRTVMHVPPGRDATIATWRKDLKLRNPFPHPLLVRVNSDSNRLTVSLRSPTDKTFSVEILTRQVTLEPQAVAGQHGKRQKGVRGFSTTTWRVTKKGGEEQKELLSEDTYPAPSRIIAGGE
;
A
#
# COMPACT_ATOMS: atom_id res chain seq x y z
N MET A 1 61.55 -37.84 3.01
CA MET A 1 60.59 -37.78 1.90
C MET A 1 59.20 -37.55 2.52
N GLY A 2 58.76 -36.34 2.78
CA GLY A 2 57.48 -36.09 3.43
C GLY A 2 57.02 -34.62 3.58
N VAL A 3 57.75 -33.70 2.92
CA VAL A 3 57.47 -32.24 3.12
C VAL A 3 56.84 -31.61 1.87
N GLY A 4 56.83 -32.30 0.73
CA GLY A 4 56.30 -31.75 -0.55
C GLY A 4 54.75 -31.87 -0.73
N LEU A 5 54.12 -32.82 -0.08
CA LEU A 5 52.67 -33.07 -0.31
C LEU A 5 51.74 -32.13 0.45
N PHE A 6 52.19 -31.50 1.55
CA PHE A 6 51.38 -30.56 2.33
C PHE A 6 51.30 -29.15 1.75
N ALA A 7 52.33 -28.76 0.95
CA ALA A 7 52.36 -27.43 0.34
C ALA A 7 51.44 -27.30 -0.87
N GLU A 8 51.24 -28.35 -1.63
CA GLU A 8 50.34 -28.33 -2.80
C GLU A 8 48.87 -28.37 -2.43
N LEU A 9 48.51 -29.05 -1.35
CA LEU A 9 47.10 -29.09 -0.86
C LEU A 9 46.68 -27.73 -0.27
N LEU A 10 47.60 -26.98 0.32
CA LEU A 10 47.30 -25.63 0.88
C LEU A 10 47.12 -24.59 -0.24
N ALA A 11 47.85 -24.71 -1.35
CA ALA A 11 47.73 -23.81 -2.49
C ALA A 11 46.41 -24.00 -3.27
N ILE A 12 45.90 -25.22 -3.34
CA ILE A 12 44.61 -25.53 -4.02
C ILE A 12 43.41 -25.05 -3.18
N CYS A 13 43.52 -25.11 -1.85
CA CYS A 13 42.44 -24.58 -0.96
C CYS A 13 42.39 -23.04 -0.95
N LEU A 14 43.53 -22.33 -1.07
CA LEU A 14 43.53 -20.86 -1.13
C LEU A 14 43.03 -20.34 -2.47
N SER A 15 43.28 -21.02 -3.57
CA SER A 15 42.76 -20.63 -4.89
C SER A 15 41.22 -20.88 -5.04
N ALA A 16 40.67 -21.88 -4.36
CA ALA A 16 39.24 -22.13 -4.34
C ALA A 16 38.47 -21.12 -3.47
N LEU A 17 39.09 -20.57 -2.40
CA LEU A 17 38.47 -19.52 -1.57
C LEU A 17 38.46 -18.14 -2.22
N LEU A 18 39.38 -17.88 -3.17
CA LEU A 18 39.43 -16.57 -3.87
C LEU A 18 38.45 -16.49 -5.04
N LEU A 19 37.89 -17.61 -5.51
CA LEU A 19 36.89 -17.65 -6.60
C LEU A 19 35.45 -17.58 -6.11
N LEU A 20 35.19 -17.71 -4.80
CA LEU A 20 33.84 -17.60 -4.21
C LEU A 20 33.46 -16.20 -3.74
N SER A 21 34.40 -15.22 -3.78
CA SER A 21 34.16 -13.86 -3.32
C SER A 21 33.79 -12.86 -4.43
N LEU A 22 33.62 -13.32 -5.68
CA LEU A 22 33.29 -12.47 -6.84
C LEU A 22 31.88 -12.61 -7.38
N SER A 23 30.96 -13.27 -6.66
CA SER A 23 29.59 -13.49 -7.16
C SER A 23 28.48 -12.72 -6.44
N SER A 24 28.81 -11.71 -5.66
CA SER A 24 27.78 -10.88 -4.98
C SER A 24 27.66 -9.45 -5.50
N ALA A 25 28.27 -9.14 -6.63
CA ALA A 25 28.12 -7.84 -7.27
C ALA A 25 27.37 -8.01 -8.60
N SER A 26 26.27 -7.29 -8.75
CA SER A 26 25.63 -6.95 -10.01
C SER A 26 24.46 -7.82 -10.51
N PHE A 27 23.36 -7.90 -9.75
CA PHE A 27 22.05 -8.13 -10.35
C PHE A 27 21.16 -6.87 -10.39
N ALA A 28 21.70 -5.68 -10.11
CA ALA A 28 20.94 -4.42 -10.04
C ALA A 28 21.05 -3.55 -11.30
N GLU A 29 21.99 -3.79 -12.20
CA GLU A 29 22.29 -2.88 -13.32
C GLU A 29 21.55 -3.17 -14.64
N ASP A 30 20.97 -4.35 -14.83
CA ASP A 30 20.27 -4.72 -16.09
C ASP A 30 18.75 -4.70 -16.02
N SER A 31 18.16 -4.03 -15.03
CA SER A 31 16.70 -3.91 -14.98
C SER A 31 16.22 -2.95 -16.07
N PRO A 32 15.27 -3.34 -16.94
CA PRO A 32 14.66 -2.42 -17.92
C PRO A 32 13.91 -1.24 -17.25
N PHE A 33 13.80 -1.25 -15.93
CA PHE A 33 13.16 -0.22 -15.11
C PHE A 33 14.09 0.24 -13.98
N PRO A 34 15.23 0.88 -14.28
CA PRO A 34 16.24 1.24 -13.28
C PRO A 34 15.77 2.37 -12.35
N ILE A 35 14.93 3.28 -12.84
CA ILE A 35 14.59 4.52 -12.15
C ILE A 35 13.39 4.34 -11.23
N ILE A 36 13.53 4.72 -9.95
CA ILE A 36 12.40 4.78 -9.02
C ILE A 36 11.70 6.12 -9.20
N TRP A 37 10.46 6.10 -9.69
CA TRP A 37 9.63 7.30 -9.89
C TRP A 37 8.90 7.75 -8.65
N SER A 38 8.44 6.79 -7.87
CA SER A 38 7.77 7.04 -6.60
C SER A 38 7.87 5.83 -5.69
N GLY A 39 7.67 6.07 -4.40
CA GLY A 39 7.55 5.02 -3.40
C GLY A 39 6.69 5.48 -2.25
N PHE A 40 5.99 4.54 -1.65
CA PHE A 40 5.21 4.77 -0.43
C PHE A 40 5.26 3.53 0.46
N SER A 41 5.32 3.75 1.77
CA SER A 41 5.36 2.66 2.74
C SER A 41 4.34 2.87 3.84
N THR A 42 3.76 1.78 4.31
CA THR A 42 2.90 1.76 5.50
C THR A 42 3.45 0.81 6.54
N SER A 43 3.29 1.15 7.83
CA SER A 43 3.75 0.31 8.92
C SER A 43 2.84 -0.90 9.10
N LEU A 44 3.46 -2.08 9.29
CA LEU A 44 2.78 -3.31 9.67
C LEU A 44 2.75 -3.52 11.19
N ASN A 45 3.28 -2.57 11.97
CA ASN A 45 3.23 -2.64 13.43
C ASN A 45 1.79 -2.63 13.92
N GLY A 46 1.47 -3.50 14.88
CA GLY A 46 0.12 -3.67 15.40
C GLY A 46 -0.83 -4.47 14.50
N ARG A 47 -0.34 -5.01 13.36
CA ARG A 47 -1.11 -5.95 12.54
C ARG A 47 -0.94 -7.37 13.05
N SER A 48 -2.03 -8.16 13.00
CA SER A 48 -1.96 -9.59 13.32
C SER A 48 -1.12 -10.34 12.27
N PRO A 49 -0.57 -11.52 12.60
CA PRO A 49 0.15 -12.35 11.64
C PRO A 49 -0.66 -12.62 10.36
N GLU A 50 -1.97 -12.89 10.51
CA GLU A 50 -2.89 -13.19 9.40
C GLU A 50 -3.08 -11.95 8.50
N GLN A 51 -3.22 -10.75 9.09
CA GLN A 51 -3.30 -9.50 8.33
C GLN A 51 -2.03 -9.24 7.52
N ARG A 52 -0.85 -9.50 8.12
CA ARG A 52 0.44 -9.36 7.43
C ARG A 52 0.58 -10.39 6.33
N HIS A 53 0.23 -11.66 6.60
CA HIS A 53 0.22 -12.74 5.62
C HIS A 53 -0.66 -12.37 4.41
N ASN A 54 -1.89 -11.98 4.65
CA ASN A 54 -2.84 -11.61 3.60
C ASN A 54 -2.35 -10.44 2.73
N ALA A 55 -1.81 -9.38 3.35
CA ALA A 55 -1.26 -8.24 2.63
C ALA A 55 -0.04 -8.65 1.78
N THR A 56 0.85 -9.49 2.33
CA THR A 56 2.02 -10.01 1.62
C THR A 56 1.62 -10.92 0.46
N LEU A 57 0.66 -11.81 0.67
CA LEU A 57 0.15 -12.71 -0.37
C LEU A 57 -0.48 -11.92 -1.52
N ALA A 58 -1.35 -10.94 -1.21
CA ALA A 58 -1.91 -10.06 -2.23
C ALA A 58 -0.82 -9.26 -2.96
N GLY A 59 0.20 -8.81 -2.23
CA GLY A 59 1.35 -8.10 -2.80
C GLY A 59 2.11 -8.91 -3.84
N ARG A 60 2.28 -10.22 -3.63
CA ARG A 60 2.95 -11.12 -4.59
C ARG A 60 2.21 -11.23 -5.93
N HIS A 61 0.90 -11.05 -5.96
CA HIS A 61 0.12 -11.04 -7.21
C HIS A 61 0.30 -9.73 -7.99
N ILE A 62 0.73 -8.66 -7.34
CA ILE A 62 0.90 -7.34 -7.95
C ILE A 62 2.38 -7.03 -8.23
N ASP A 63 3.30 -7.61 -7.44
CA ASP A 63 4.74 -7.41 -7.65
C ASP A 63 5.17 -7.88 -9.04
N GLY A 64 5.89 -7.02 -9.75
CA GLY A 64 6.31 -7.28 -11.12
C GLY A 64 5.28 -6.91 -12.19
N PHE A 65 4.08 -6.44 -11.82
CA PHE A 65 3.10 -5.99 -12.82
C PHE A 65 3.60 -4.77 -13.57
N ILE A 66 3.54 -4.82 -14.89
CA ILE A 66 3.89 -3.70 -15.77
C ILE A 66 2.60 -3.04 -16.25
N ILE A 67 2.45 -1.76 -15.94
CA ILE A 67 1.35 -0.93 -16.44
C ILE A 67 1.80 -0.35 -17.78
N PRO A 68 1.30 -0.81 -18.94
CA PRO A 68 1.69 -0.28 -20.23
C PRO A 68 1.20 1.17 -20.42
N PRO A 69 1.69 1.90 -21.42
CA PRO A 69 1.16 3.20 -21.80
C PRO A 69 -0.36 3.16 -21.99
N GLY A 70 -1.10 4.06 -21.31
CA GLY A 70 -2.57 4.08 -21.29
C GLY A 70 -3.22 2.92 -20.53
N GLY A 71 -2.45 1.93 -20.06
CA GLY A 71 -2.96 0.76 -19.35
C GLY A 71 -3.44 1.08 -17.94
N VAL A 72 -4.24 0.18 -17.38
CA VAL A 72 -4.85 0.31 -16.05
C VAL A 72 -4.41 -0.84 -15.16
N LEU A 73 -3.93 -0.52 -13.96
CA LEU A 73 -3.82 -1.45 -12.87
C LEU A 73 -5.19 -1.56 -12.20
N SER A 74 -5.81 -2.75 -12.19
CA SER A 74 -6.97 -3.07 -11.37
C SER A 74 -6.53 -3.99 -10.22
N PHE A 75 -6.73 -3.53 -9.00
CA PHE A 75 -6.35 -4.31 -7.82
C PHE A 75 -7.10 -5.64 -7.76
N ASN A 76 -8.42 -5.60 -8.00
CA ASN A 76 -9.25 -6.79 -7.93
C ASN A 76 -8.96 -7.81 -9.04
N GLU A 77 -8.63 -7.36 -10.24
CA GLU A 77 -8.25 -8.26 -11.35
C GLU A 77 -6.93 -8.98 -11.06
N LEU A 78 -5.93 -8.27 -10.53
CA LEU A 78 -4.62 -8.85 -10.22
C LEU A 78 -4.66 -9.80 -9.03
N VAL A 79 -5.37 -9.45 -7.97
CA VAL A 79 -5.40 -10.22 -6.72
C VAL A 79 -6.44 -11.34 -6.77
N GLY A 80 -7.55 -11.12 -7.47
CA GLY A 80 -8.62 -12.10 -7.61
C GLY A 80 -9.42 -12.33 -6.32
N ALA A 81 -10.03 -13.52 -6.23
CA ALA A 81 -10.84 -13.92 -5.08
C ALA A 81 -9.97 -14.15 -3.83
N ARG A 82 -10.39 -13.59 -2.71
CA ARG A 82 -9.74 -13.71 -1.41
C ARG A 82 -10.48 -14.74 -0.57
N SER A 83 -10.06 -15.98 -0.65
CA SER A 83 -10.68 -17.10 0.06
C SER A 83 -9.60 -17.98 0.72
N ARG A 84 -10.00 -18.76 1.70
CA ARG A 84 -9.10 -19.77 2.32
C ARG A 84 -8.50 -20.72 1.30
N GLY A 85 -9.28 -21.14 0.29
CA GLY A 85 -8.79 -22.00 -0.80
C GLY A 85 -7.75 -21.34 -1.70
N LYS A 86 -7.57 -20.01 -1.61
CA LYS A 86 -6.50 -19.25 -2.27
C LYS A 86 -5.37 -18.86 -1.32
N GLY A 87 -5.34 -19.40 -0.11
CA GLY A 87 -4.30 -19.16 0.88
C GLY A 87 -4.52 -17.93 1.77
N TYR A 88 -5.67 -17.26 1.70
CA TYR A 88 -5.95 -16.13 2.57
C TYR A 88 -6.50 -16.58 3.92
N ASP A 89 -5.91 -16.06 4.99
CA ASP A 89 -6.35 -16.33 6.35
C ASP A 89 -7.57 -15.48 6.73
N ALA A 90 -8.37 -16.01 7.66
CA ALA A 90 -9.35 -15.20 8.37
C ALA A 90 -8.61 -14.21 9.27
N ALA A 91 -8.92 -12.94 9.13
CA ALA A 91 -8.25 -11.88 9.87
C ALA A 91 -9.23 -10.78 10.26
N PRO A 92 -8.98 -10.07 11.38
CA PRO A 92 -9.84 -9.02 11.85
C PRO A 92 -9.97 -7.87 10.83
N PHE A 93 -11.20 -7.39 10.66
CA PHE A 93 -11.49 -6.15 9.96
C PHE A 93 -12.64 -5.41 10.64
N LEU A 94 -12.70 -4.08 10.45
CA LEU A 94 -13.84 -3.29 10.89
C LEU A 94 -14.85 -3.22 9.76
N ASN A 95 -16.08 -3.71 10.01
CA ASN A 95 -17.18 -3.56 9.06
C ASN A 95 -17.68 -2.10 8.99
N ALA A 96 -18.68 -1.84 8.16
CA ALA A 96 -19.27 -0.50 8.00
C ALA A 96 -19.84 0.07 9.31
N ASP A 97 -20.36 -0.78 10.17
CA ASP A 97 -20.94 -0.41 11.47
C ASP A 97 -19.86 -0.21 12.56
N GLY A 98 -18.61 -0.53 12.23
CA GLY A 98 -17.46 -0.44 13.14
C GLY A 98 -17.36 -1.61 14.11
N LEU A 99 -18.03 -2.71 13.82
CA LEU A 99 -17.87 -3.96 14.53
C LEU A 99 -16.66 -4.72 14.02
N LEU A 100 -15.94 -5.32 14.94
CA LEU A 100 -14.81 -6.19 14.60
C LEU A 100 -15.36 -7.53 14.12
N GLU A 101 -15.09 -7.88 12.89
CA GLU A 101 -15.43 -9.15 12.27
C GLU A 101 -14.18 -9.83 11.72
N GLU A 102 -14.26 -11.12 11.43
CA GLU A 102 -13.19 -11.84 10.77
C GLU A 102 -13.62 -12.22 9.34
N THR A 103 -12.74 -11.98 8.38
CA THR A 103 -12.96 -12.39 7.00
C THR A 103 -11.66 -12.85 6.36
N ALA A 104 -11.78 -13.75 5.38
CA ALA A 104 -10.64 -14.10 4.55
C ALA A 104 -10.15 -12.84 3.80
N GLY A 105 -8.86 -12.53 3.96
CA GLY A 105 -8.25 -11.35 3.35
C GLY A 105 -8.35 -10.07 4.18
N GLY A 106 -8.69 -10.11 5.48
CA GLY A 106 -8.51 -8.95 6.37
C GLY A 106 -7.06 -8.45 6.31
N GLY A 107 -6.87 -7.11 6.27
CA GLY A 107 -5.55 -6.47 6.13
C GLY A 107 -5.19 -6.03 4.71
N ILE A 108 -5.82 -6.56 3.66
CA ILE A 108 -5.46 -6.27 2.25
C ILE A 108 -5.72 -4.80 1.84
N CYS A 109 -6.70 -4.12 2.43
CA CYS A 109 -6.95 -2.70 2.16
C CYS A 109 -5.74 -1.81 2.51
N GLN A 110 -4.84 -2.26 3.39
CA GLN A 110 -3.60 -1.55 3.64
C GLN A 110 -2.67 -1.57 2.42
N LEU A 111 -2.58 -2.70 1.70
CA LEU A 111 -1.85 -2.78 0.44
C LEU A 111 -2.48 -1.86 -0.61
N ALA A 112 -3.80 -1.89 -0.75
CA ALA A 112 -4.50 -0.99 -1.69
C ALA A 112 -4.21 0.49 -1.38
N SER A 113 -4.25 0.90 -0.11
CA SER A 113 -3.89 2.25 0.31
C SER A 113 -2.42 2.58 0.02
N THR A 114 -1.51 1.62 0.17
CA THR A 114 -0.08 1.81 -0.11
C THR A 114 0.16 1.99 -1.61
N ILE A 115 -0.50 1.19 -2.47
CA ILE A 115 -0.46 1.31 -3.93
C ILE A 115 -1.07 2.64 -4.38
N TYR A 116 -2.21 3.02 -3.81
CA TYR A 116 -2.86 4.31 -4.11
C TYR A 116 -1.89 5.47 -3.90
N ASN A 117 -1.23 5.54 -2.75
CA ASN A 117 -0.29 6.61 -2.45
C ASN A 117 0.96 6.58 -3.34
N ALA A 118 1.52 5.41 -3.62
CA ALA A 118 2.63 5.27 -4.57
C ALA A 118 2.21 5.74 -5.97
N GLY A 119 0.99 5.37 -6.41
CA GLY A 119 0.40 5.80 -7.69
C GLY A 119 0.19 7.30 -7.76
N LEU A 120 -0.37 7.93 -6.72
CA LEU A 120 -0.55 9.38 -6.64
C LEU A 120 0.79 10.11 -6.80
N LEU A 121 1.80 9.72 -6.02
CA LEU A 121 3.14 10.29 -6.05
C LEU A 121 3.86 10.03 -7.38
N GLY A 122 3.53 8.94 -8.06
CA GLY A 122 4.02 8.59 -9.39
C GLY A 122 3.32 9.31 -10.53
N GLY A 123 2.23 10.04 -10.26
CA GLY A 123 1.47 10.76 -11.28
C GLY A 123 0.49 9.87 -12.05
N LEU A 124 0.13 8.68 -11.54
CA LEU A 124 -0.92 7.86 -12.15
C LEU A 124 -2.29 8.54 -12.03
N GLU A 125 -3.14 8.37 -13.04
CA GLU A 125 -4.53 8.80 -12.99
C GLU A 125 -5.36 7.87 -12.11
N VAL A 126 -6.23 8.44 -11.28
CA VAL A 126 -7.16 7.68 -10.44
C VAL A 126 -8.43 7.43 -11.24
N VAL A 127 -8.62 6.18 -11.71
CA VAL A 127 -9.82 5.76 -12.46
C VAL A 127 -10.93 5.34 -11.51
N GLU A 128 -10.57 4.62 -10.43
CA GLU A 128 -11.52 4.19 -9.40
C GLU A 128 -10.80 4.13 -8.04
N ARG A 129 -11.42 4.72 -7.04
CA ARG A 129 -10.99 4.63 -5.64
C ARG A 129 -12.18 4.83 -4.72
N HIS A 130 -12.24 4.08 -3.66
CA HIS A 130 -13.26 4.20 -2.62
C HIS A 130 -12.60 4.46 -1.26
N PRO A 131 -13.08 5.45 -0.48
CA PRO A 131 -12.65 5.63 0.91
C PRO A 131 -13.25 4.51 1.78
N HIS A 132 -12.61 4.27 2.94
CA HIS A 132 -13.25 3.49 3.99
C HIS A 132 -14.42 4.28 4.59
N SER A 133 -15.38 3.58 5.17
CA SER A 133 -16.50 4.19 5.91
C SER A 133 -16.06 4.89 7.20
N ARG A 134 -14.83 4.65 7.66
CA ARG A 134 -14.20 5.23 8.86
C ARG A 134 -12.71 5.45 8.60
N THR A 135 -12.10 6.30 9.42
CA THR A 135 -10.64 6.49 9.35
C THR A 135 -9.88 5.21 9.66
N VAL A 136 -8.79 5.00 8.94
CA VAL A 136 -7.84 3.90 9.14
C VAL A 136 -6.55 4.43 9.77
N MET A 137 -5.78 3.55 10.43
CA MET A 137 -4.58 3.98 11.16
C MET A 137 -3.30 3.97 10.30
N HIS A 138 -3.32 3.31 9.15
CA HIS A 138 -2.12 3.10 8.36
C HIS A 138 -1.80 4.22 7.35
N VAL A 139 -2.77 5.11 7.10
CA VAL A 139 -2.61 6.33 6.30
C VAL A 139 -3.49 7.45 6.87
N PRO A 140 -3.17 8.73 6.60
CA PRO A 140 -4.04 9.86 6.95
C PRO A 140 -5.40 9.76 6.25
N PRO A 141 -6.48 10.36 6.82
CA PRO A 141 -7.76 10.51 6.13
C PRO A 141 -7.59 11.18 4.76
N GLY A 142 -8.36 10.74 3.76
CA GLY A 142 -8.23 11.18 2.36
C GLY A 142 -7.14 10.46 1.55
N ARG A 143 -6.32 9.63 2.21
CA ARG A 143 -5.19 8.91 1.58
C ARG A 143 -5.37 7.40 1.56
N ASP A 144 -6.49 6.90 2.02
CA ASP A 144 -6.83 5.47 2.04
C ASP A 144 -7.54 5.01 0.78
N ALA A 145 -7.49 3.71 0.53
CA ALA A 145 -8.28 3.03 -0.49
C ALA A 145 -8.84 1.72 0.08
N THR A 146 -10.16 1.56 0.04
CA THR A 146 -10.82 0.30 0.39
C THR A 146 -11.18 -0.48 -0.86
N ILE A 147 -11.05 -1.79 -0.76
CA ILE A 147 -11.42 -2.73 -1.82
C ILE A 147 -12.40 -3.77 -1.29
N ALA A 148 -13.32 -4.17 -2.13
CA ALA A 148 -14.22 -5.29 -1.86
C ALA A 148 -14.43 -6.06 -3.16
N THR A 149 -14.33 -7.38 -3.10
CA THR A 149 -14.44 -8.23 -4.29
C THR A 149 -15.73 -7.91 -5.04
N TRP A 150 -15.61 -7.58 -6.33
CA TRP A 150 -16.70 -7.26 -7.27
C TRP A 150 -17.55 -6.02 -6.96
N ARG A 151 -17.18 -5.21 -5.94
CA ARG A 151 -17.97 -4.03 -5.53
C ARG A 151 -17.18 -2.74 -5.47
N LYS A 152 -15.93 -2.78 -4.99
CA LYS A 152 -15.05 -1.63 -4.84
C LYS A 152 -13.66 -2.03 -5.29
N ASP A 153 -13.09 -1.28 -6.21
CA ASP A 153 -11.75 -1.53 -6.73
C ASP A 153 -10.84 -0.31 -6.51
N LEU A 154 -9.56 -0.53 -6.69
CA LEU A 154 -8.58 0.51 -6.90
C LEU A 154 -8.07 0.35 -8.33
N LYS A 155 -8.35 1.33 -9.18
CA LYS A 155 -7.88 1.36 -10.56
C LYS A 155 -7.04 2.60 -10.82
N LEU A 156 -5.82 2.37 -11.29
CA LEU A 156 -4.86 3.43 -11.60
C LEU A 156 -4.41 3.28 -13.05
N ARG A 157 -4.52 4.37 -13.84
CA ARG A 157 -4.09 4.41 -15.24
C ARG A 157 -2.69 5.02 -15.34
N ASN A 158 -1.87 4.45 -16.20
CA ASN A 158 -0.61 5.03 -16.61
C ASN A 158 -0.83 6.04 -17.75
N PRO A 159 -0.72 7.37 -17.49
CA PRO A 159 -0.90 8.39 -18.54
C PRO A 159 0.35 8.63 -19.38
N PHE A 160 1.47 7.97 -19.08
CA PHE A 160 2.75 8.23 -19.71
C PHE A 160 2.97 7.38 -20.96
N PRO A 161 3.83 7.83 -21.90
CA PRO A 161 4.10 7.12 -23.15
C PRO A 161 5.05 5.91 -22.98
N HIS A 162 5.46 5.59 -21.76
CA HIS A 162 6.33 4.46 -21.43
C HIS A 162 5.70 3.61 -20.32
N PRO A 163 6.08 2.32 -20.22
CA PRO A 163 5.54 1.43 -19.19
C PRO A 163 6.08 1.79 -17.81
N LEU A 164 5.34 1.41 -16.77
CA LEU A 164 5.73 1.54 -15.37
C LEU A 164 5.66 0.17 -14.70
N LEU A 165 6.74 -0.22 -14.01
CA LEU A 165 6.83 -1.44 -13.23
C LEU A 165 6.40 -1.18 -11.79
N VAL A 166 5.46 -1.95 -11.29
CA VAL A 166 5.04 -1.96 -9.88
C VAL A 166 5.89 -2.96 -9.11
N ARG A 167 6.53 -2.50 -8.03
CA ARG A 167 7.24 -3.39 -7.11
C ARG A 167 6.58 -3.31 -5.74
N VAL A 168 6.33 -4.46 -5.16
CA VAL A 168 5.77 -4.61 -3.81
C VAL A 168 6.76 -5.39 -2.96
N ASN A 169 7.16 -4.81 -1.84
CA ASN A 169 8.02 -5.45 -0.85
C ASN A 169 7.32 -5.42 0.52
N SER A 170 7.38 -6.53 1.23
CA SER A 170 6.87 -6.64 2.59
C SER A 170 7.94 -7.29 3.45
N ASP A 171 8.35 -6.60 4.50
CA ASP A 171 9.19 -7.12 5.57
C ASP A 171 8.39 -7.26 6.87
N SER A 172 9.07 -7.53 8.00
CA SER A 172 8.43 -7.70 9.32
C SER A 172 7.69 -6.45 9.81
N ASN A 173 8.07 -5.25 9.34
CA ASN A 173 7.63 -3.96 9.89
C ASN A 173 6.92 -3.08 8.88
N ARG A 174 7.15 -3.30 7.59
CA ARG A 174 6.72 -2.39 6.52
C ARG A 174 6.18 -3.12 5.30
N LEU A 175 5.19 -2.51 4.70
CA LEU A 175 4.71 -2.80 3.37
C LEU A 175 5.08 -1.61 2.49
N THR A 176 5.89 -1.85 1.45
CA THR A 176 6.42 -0.81 0.57
C THR A 176 6.00 -1.08 -0.87
N VAL A 177 5.52 -0.06 -1.54
CA VAL A 177 5.22 -0.08 -2.98
C VAL A 177 6.05 0.97 -3.66
N SER A 178 6.69 0.63 -4.78
CA SER A 178 7.35 1.58 -5.66
C SER A 178 6.93 1.41 -7.11
N LEU A 179 6.89 2.52 -7.83
CA LEU A 179 6.78 2.56 -9.28
C LEU A 179 8.15 2.81 -9.87
N ARG A 180 8.53 1.99 -10.83
CA ARG A 180 9.81 2.11 -11.53
C ARG A 180 9.59 2.35 -13.02
N SER A 181 10.52 3.06 -13.64
CA SER A 181 10.44 3.52 -15.02
C SER A 181 11.74 3.25 -15.77
N PRO A 182 11.70 3.07 -17.10
CA PRO A 182 12.90 3.09 -17.93
C PRO A 182 13.49 4.51 -18.11
N THR A 183 12.74 5.57 -17.80
CA THR A 183 13.13 6.97 -18.02
C THR A 183 13.07 7.78 -16.74
N ASP A 184 13.81 8.88 -16.70
CA ASP A 184 13.81 9.82 -15.59
C ASP A 184 12.45 10.50 -15.40
N LYS A 185 12.14 10.82 -14.15
CA LYS A 185 10.95 11.59 -13.80
C LYS A 185 11.25 13.09 -13.94
N THR A 186 10.57 13.73 -14.88
CA THR A 186 10.76 15.16 -15.21
C THR A 186 9.81 16.10 -14.47
N PHE A 187 9.08 15.62 -13.48
CA PHE A 187 8.11 16.37 -12.68
C PHE A 187 8.16 15.93 -11.21
N SER A 188 7.70 16.79 -10.32
CA SER A 188 7.47 16.45 -8.92
C SER A 188 5.98 16.44 -8.60
N VAL A 189 5.61 15.67 -7.58
CA VAL A 189 4.23 15.56 -7.11
C VAL A 189 4.20 15.77 -5.61
N GLU A 190 3.28 16.62 -5.16
CA GLU A 190 2.92 16.80 -3.77
C GLU A 190 1.43 16.50 -3.58
N ILE A 191 1.08 15.84 -2.48
CA ILE A 191 -0.32 15.58 -2.13
C ILE A 191 -0.69 16.42 -0.93
N LEU A 192 -1.65 17.31 -1.12
CA LEU A 192 -2.18 18.20 -0.10
C LEU A 192 -3.54 17.68 0.37
N THR A 193 -3.73 17.58 1.67
CA THR A 193 -5.03 17.19 2.24
C THR A 193 -5.45 18.24 3.26
N ARG A 194 -6.58 18.90 3.02
CA ARG A 194 -7.29 19.71 4.00
C ARG A 194 -8.21 18.80 4.80
N GLN A 195 -8.17 18.90 6.11
CA GLN A 195 -8.97 18.09 7.01
C GLN A 195 -9.77 18.97 7.94
N VAL A 196 -11.06 18.68 8.08
CA VAL A 196 -11.99 19.28 9.04
C VAL A 196 -12.47 18.19 9.99
N THR A 197 -12.35 18.44 11.30
CA THR A 197 -12.83 17.49 12.32
C THR A 197 -14.34 17.57 12.44
N LEU A 198 -14.98 16.41 12.49
CA LEU A 198 -16.40 16.23 12.76
C LEU A 198 -16.55 15.73 14.19
N GLU A 199 -17.20 16.49 15.05
CA GLU A 199 -17.44 16.08 16.44
C GLU A 199 -18.63 15.11 16.53
N PRO A 200 -18.55 14.08 17.40
CA PRO A 200 -19.63 13.13 17.57
C PRO A 200 -20.80 13.77 18.28
N GLN A 201 -22.01 13.63 17.72
CA GLN A 201 -23.21 14.07 18.35
C GLN A 201 -23.55 13.21 19.58
N ALA A 202 -24.05 13.85 20.65
CA ALA A 202 -24.56 13.15 21.81
C ALA A 202 -26.00 12.70 21.53
N VAL A 203 -26.28 11.40 21.71
CA VAL A 203 -27.61 10.83 21.61
C VAL A 203 -27.96 10.06 22.89
N ALA A 204 -29.22 10.12 23.31
CA ALA A 204 -29.68 9.37 24.47
C ALA A 204 -29.64 7.86 24.18
N GLY A 205 -29.00 7.12 25.04
CA GLY A 205 -28.92 5.65 24.95
C GLY A 205 -30.19 5.00 25.53
N GLN A 206 -30.62 3.91 24.93
CA GLN A 206 -31.63 3.03 25.51
C GLN A 206 -30.98 2.06 26.49
N HIS A 207 -31.68 1.73 27.58
CA HIS A 207 -31.26 0.71 28.55
C HIS A 207 -29.87 0.95 29.20
N GLY A 208 -29.54 2.20 29.55
CA GLY A 208 -28.30 2.54 30.27
C GLY A 208 -26.99 2.32 29.49
N LYS A 209 -27.05 1.99 28.19
CA LYS A 209 -25.86 1.85 27.34
C LYS A 209 -25.14 3.19 27.22
N ARG A 210 -23.83 3.15 27.38
CA ARG A 210 -22.95 4.29 27.15
C ARG A 210 -21.92 3.93 26.09
N GLN A 211 -21.68 4.86 25.15
CA GLN A 211 -20.63 4.72 24.13
C GLN A 211 -19.88 6.04 24.02
N LYS A 212 -18.55 5.97 24.06
CA LYS A 212 -17.70 7.12 23.79
C LYS A 212 -17.79 7.43 22.30
N GLY A 213 -18.13 8.66 21.95
CA GLY A 213 -18.08 9.12 20.58
C GLY A 213 -16.63 9.15 20.06
N VAL A 214 -16.45 8.96 18.77
CA VAL A 214 -15.17 9.07 18.08
C VAL A 214 -15.27 10.19 17.06
N ARG A 215 -14.23 11.03 16.98
CA ARG A 215 -14.17 12.10 15.97
C ARG A 215 -14.17 11.51 14.57
N GLY A 216 -14.95 12.12 13.69
CA GLY A 216 -14.91 11.90 12.26
C GLY A 216 -14.12 13.00 11.56
N PHE A 217 -14.05 12.91 10.24
CA PHE A 217 -13.32 13.89 9.43
C PHE A 217 -14.02 14.09 8.09
N SER A 218 -14.00 15.33 7.60
CA SER A 218 -14.20 15.64 6.18
C SER A 218 -12.87 16.06 5.60
N THR A 219 -12.51 15.52 4.45
CA THR A 219 -11.22 15.78 3.80
C THR A 219 -11.42 16.20 2.36
N THR A 220 -10.58 17.12 1.90
CA THR A 220 -10.41 17.46 0.50
C THR A 220 -8.95 17.24 0.14
N THR A 221 -8.69 16.39 -0.84
CA THR A 221 -7.33 15.99 -1.22
C THR A 221 -7.03 16.45 -2.64
N TRP A 222 -5.89 17.12 -2.80
CA TRP A 222 -5.38 17.61 -4.10
C TRP A 222 -4.01 17.00 -4.41
N ARG A 223 -3.76 16.84 -5.70
CA ARG A 223 -2.44 16.62 -6.26
C ARG A 223 -1.91 17.94 -6.83
N VAL A 224 -0.70 18.32 -6.45
CA VAL A 224 0.05 19.42 -7.03
C VAL A 224 1.21 18.82 -7.81
N THR A 225 1.20 19.03 -9.13
CA THR A 225 2.26 18.57 -10.03
C THR A 225 3.05 19.78 -10.52
N LYS A 226 4.39 19.73 -10.39
CA LYS A 226 5.30 20.78 -10.87
C LYS A 226 6.18 20.23 -11.97
N LYS A 227 6.15 20.86 -13.15
CA LYS A 227 6.91 20.46 -14.33
C LYS A 227 7.36 21.69 -15.11
N GLY A 228 8.65 21.81 -15.38
CA GLY A 228 9.19 22.91 -16.22
C GLY A 228 8.90 24.33 -15.68
N GLY A 229 8.72 24.48 -14.37
CA GLY A 229 8.33 25.77 -13.74
C GLY A 229 6.83 26.00 -13.65
N GLU A 230 6.01 25.19 -14.30
CA GLU A 230 4.55 25.24 -14.19
C GLU A 230 4.05 24.38 -13.03
N GLU A 231 3.00 24.87 -12.37
CA GLU A 231 2.31 24.16 -11.29
C GLU A 231 0.87 23.91 -11.67
N GLN A 232 0.45 22.65 -11.62
CA GLN A 232 -0.94 22.24 -11.82
C GLN A 232 -1.49 21.64 -10.54
N LYS A 233 -2.66 22.11 -10.10
CA LYS A 233 -3.40 21.59 -8.96
C LYS A 233 -4.67 20.89 -9.41
N GLU A 234 -4.81 19.62 -9.04
CA GLU A 234 -5.94 18.75 -9.38
C GLU A 234 -6.66 18.31 -8.10
N LEU A 235 -7.99 18.39 -8.08
CA LEU A 235 -8.81 17.80 -7.02
C LEU A 235 -8.87 16.28 -7.23
N LEU A 236 -8.42 15.51 -6.24
CA LEU A 236 -8.44 14.05 -6.28
C LEU A 236 -9.71 13.49 -5.63
N SER A 237 -10.09 13.99 -4.47
CA SER A 237 -11.26 13.49 -3.73
C SER A 237 -11.76 14.48 -2.68
N GLU A 238 -13.06 14.33 -2.37
CA GLU A 238 -13.70 14.86 -1.18
C GLU A 238 -14.33 13.68 -0.44
N ASP A 239 -13.83 13.40 0.76
CA ASP A 239 -14.23 12.23 1.52
C ASP A 239 -14.81 12.64 2.87
N THR A 240 -15.81 11.87 3.35
CA THR A 240 -16.36 12.03 4.70
C THR A 240 -16.22 10.71 5.46
N TYR A 241 -15.57 10.79 6.61
CA TYR A 241 -15.47 9.72 7.61
C TYR A 241 -16.36 10.11 8.77
N PRO A 242 -17.56 9.54 8.91
CA PRO A 242 -18.53 9.95 9.92
C PRO A 242 -17.97 9.85 11.34
N ALA A 243 -18.45 10.72 12.20
CA ALA A 243 -18.21 10.65 13.65
C ALA A 243 -19.27 9.74 14.28
N PRO A 244 -18.92 8.53 14.78
CA PRO A 244 -19.86 7.72 15.52
C PRO A 244 -20.41 8.47 16.73
N SER A 245 -21.71 8.43 16.91
CA SER A 245 -22.39 9.16 17.99
C SER A 245 -21.87 8.75 19.37
N ARG A 246 -21.79 9.72 20.27
CA ARG A 246 -21.59 9.50 21.69
C ARG A 246 -22.93 9.13 22.31
N ILE A 247 -23.07 7.92 22.84
CA ILE A 247 -24.28 7.50 23.55
C ILE A 247 -24.13 7.90 25.02
N ILE A 248 -25.00 8.78 25.49
CA ILE A 248 -25.13 9.16 26.90
C ILE A 248 -26.27 8.37 27.54
N ALA A 249 -26.20 8.11 28.86
CA ALA A 249 -27.32 7.48 29.56
C ALA A 249 -28.56 8.35 29.35
N GLY A 250 -29.64 7.75 28.84
CA GLY A 250 -30.94 8.40 28.84
C GLY A 250 -31.36 8.66 30.29
N GLY A 251 -31.76 9.88 30.61
CA GLY A 251 -32.45 10.13 31.87
C GLY A 251 -33.77 9.36 31.86
N GLU A 252 -34.10 8.72 32.99
CA GLU A 252 -35.40 8.22 33.25
C GLU A 252 -36.44 9.36 33.20
#